data_480a6cc542da13c213e8671731032b96
#
_entry.id   480a6cc542da13c213e8671731032b96
#
_cell.length_a   1.000
_cell.length_b   1.000
_cell.length_c   1.000
_cell.angle_alpha   90.00
_cell.angle_beta   90.00
_cell.angle_gamma   90.00
#
_symmetry.space_group_name_H-M   'P 1'
#
loop_
_entity.id
_entity.type
_entity.pdbx_description
1 polymer ?
#
loop_
_entity_poly.entity_id
_entity_poly.type
_entity_poly.pdbx_seq_one_letter_code
_entity_poly.pdbx_strand_id
1 'polypeptide(L)'
;MKQKTTKPKKVFTQSEVDRVNHFFKKAFNFGKEKKYAEAVEYYDKVINLAPNHYIAWYNKATDLARLNKYEEAIACYNVAIKLHPTDSSYWTNKGLVLLLQREYTKAVACFDESLKLDPLNKTAKTYRALVKENQGDNKFV
;
A
#
# COMPACT_ATOMS: atom_id res chain seq x y z
N MET A 1 23.96 14.48 27.07
CA MET A 1 23.71 13.57 25.92
C MET A 1 22.50 12.72 26.26
N LYS A 2 21.36 12.89 25.58
CA LYS A 2 20.19 12.04 25.75
C LYS A 2 20.47 10.73 25.03
N GLN A 3 20.67 9.64 25.75
CA GLN A 3 20.69 8.29 25.19
C GLN A 3 19.32 8.01 24.56
N LYS A 4 19.29 7.76 23.24
CA LYS A 4 18.11 7.23 22.56
C LYS A 4 17.91 5.81 23.12
N THR A 5 16.99 5.64 24.04
CA THR A 5 16.51 4.31 24.48
C THR A 5 15.77 3.70 23.28
N THR A 6 16.47 2.88 22.53
CA THR A 6 15.84 2.03 21.53
C THR A 6 14.96 1.02 22.26
N LYS A 7 13.64 1.10 22.07
CA LYS A 7 12.73 0.06 22.56
C LYS A 7 13.24 -1.29 22.05
N PRO A 8 13.34 -2.32 22.92
CA PRO A 8 13.78 -3.64 22.50
C PRO A 8 12.86 -4.15 21.36
N LYS A 9 13.46 -4.69 20.30
CA LYS A 9 12.69 -5.34 19.23
C LYS A 9 11.88 -6.47 19.83
N LYS A 10 10.57 -6.47 19.62
CA LYS A 10 9.69 -7.57 20.07
C LYS A 10 10.19 -8.89 19.46
N VAL A 11 10.56 -9.84 20.29
CA VAL A 11 10.86 -11.21 19.85
C VAL A 11 9.56 -11.99 19.86
N PHE A 12 9.16 -12.51 18.72
CA PHE A 12 7.97 -13.33 18.58
C PHE A 12 8.22 -14.75 19.07
N THR A 13 7.27 -15.30 19.83
CA THR A 13 7.24 -16.74 20.12
C THR A 13 6.86 -17.51 18.86
N GLN A 14 7.22 -18.80 18.79
CA GLN A 14 6.82 -19.64 17.64
C GLN A 14 5.30 -19.65 17.46
N SER A 15 4.53 -19.72 18.54
CA SER A 15 3.06 -19.65 18.48
C SER A 15 2.52 -18.35 17.88
N GLU A 16 3.15 -17.20 18.19
CA GLU A 16 2.77 -15.92 17.58
C GLU A 16 3.08 -15.90 16.07
N VAL A 17 4.24 -16.41 15.67
CA VAL A 17 4.60 -16.55 14.24
C VAL A 17 3.61 -17.44 13.51
N ASP A 18 3.23 -18.58 14.08
CA ASP A 18 2.28 -19.51 13.46
C ASP A 18 0.88 -18.85 13.30
N ARG A 19 0.46 -18.07 14.28
CA ARG A 19 -0.81 -17.31 14.23
C ARG A 19 -0.77 -16.22 13.16
N VAL A 20 0.32 -15.47 13.04
CA VAL A 20 0.51 -14.45 12.01
C VAL A 20 0.42 -15.10 10.62
N ASN A 21 1.16 -16.19 10.41
CA ASN A 21 1.15 -16.93 9.13
C ASN A 21 -0.24 -17.47 8.79
N HIS A 22 -0.95 -18.02 9.78
CA HIS A 22 -2.30 -18.53 9.60
C HIS A 22 -3.28 -17.43 9.17
N PHE A 23 -3.29 -16.29 9.87
CA PHE A 23 -4.18 -15.18 9.53
C PHE A 23 -3.81 -14.54 8.19
N PHE A 24 -2.52 -14.40 7.89
CA PHE A 24 -2.07 -13.87 6.61
C PHE A 24 -2.52 -14.76 5.44
N LYS A 25 -2.36 -16.08 5.56
CA LYS A 25 -2.82 -17.04 4.54
C LYS A 25 -4.32 -16.96 4.32
N LYS A 26 -5.11 -16.86 5.40
CA LYS A 26 -6.57 -16.68 5.29
C LYS A 26 -6.92 -15.37 4.59
N ALA A 27 -6.33 -14.26 5.00
CA ALA A 27 -6.54 -12.95 4.38
C ALA A 27 -6.25 -13.00 2.87
N PHE A 28 -5.09 -13.53 2.50
CA PHE A 28 -4.68 -13.65 1.11
C PHE A 28 -5.65 -14.51 0.26
N ASN A 29 -6.13 -15.62 0.81
CA ASN A 29 -7.09 -16.47 0.13
C ASN A 29 -8.45 -15.76 -0.05
N PHE A 30 -8.96 -15.06 0.97
CA PHE A 30 -10.16 -14.25 0.84
C PHE A 30 -10.03 -13.18 -0.25
N GLY A 31 -8.88 -12.49 -0.30
CA GLY A 31 -8.60 -11.50 -1.35
C GLY A 31 -8.64 -12.12 -2.75
N LYS A 32 -8.06 -13.33 -2.94
CA LYS A 32 -8.14 -14.08 -4.20
C LYS A 32 -9.56 -14.48 -4.58
N GLU A 33 -10.39 -14.80 -3.60
CA GLU A 33 -11.82 -15.11 -3.77
C GLU A 33 -12.68 -13.84 -3.95
N LYS A 34 -12.06 -12.64 -3.99
CA LYS A 34 -12.74 -11.33 -4.04
C LYS A 34 -13.63 -11.03 -2.83
N LYS A 35 -13.41 -11.73 -1.73
CA LYS A 35 -14.02 -11.47 -0.43
C LYS A 35 -13.19 -10.44 0.33
N TYR A 36 -13.19 -9.20 -0.19
CA TYR A 36 -12.25 -8.16 0.26
C TYR A 36 -12.50 -7.70 1.70
N ALA A 37 -13.76 -7.68 2.16
CA ALA A 37 -14.08 -7.30 3.53
C ALA A 37 -13.51 -8.31 4.55
N GLU A 38 -13.69 -9.60 4.28
CA GLU A 38 -13.12 -10.67 5.11
C GLU A 38 -11.59 -10.67 5.06
N ALA A 39 -11.02 -10.40 3.89
CA ALA A 39 -9.56 -10.26 3.76
C ALA A 39 -9.03 -9.14 4.66
N VAL A 40 -9.65 -7.97 4.63
CA VAL A 40 -9.29 -6.82 5.48
C VAL A 40 -9.34 -7.18 6.96
N GLU A 41 -10.40 -7.86 7.43
CA GLU A 41 -10.51 -8.31 8.83
C GLU A 41 -9.34 -9.22 9.25
N TYR A 42 -8.94 -10.15 8.38
CA TYR A 42 -7.80 -11.03 8.68
C TYR A 42 -6.46 -10.32 8.57
N TYR A 43 -6.28 -9.35 7.67
CA TYR A 43 -5.08 -8.50 7.67
C TYR A 43 -5.01 -7.66 8.94
N ASP A 44 -6.12 -7.19 9.50
CA ASP A 44 -6.15 -6.51 10.79
C ASP A 44 -5.64 -7.40 11.93
N LYS A 45 -6.02 -8.69 11.93
CA LYS A 45 -5.50 -9.66 12.90
C LYS A 45 -3.97 -9.84 12.77
N VAL A 46 -3.44 -9.86 11.54
CA VAL A 46 -2.00 -9.90 11.28
C VAL A 46 -1.32 -8.65 11.83
N ILE A 47 -1.84 -7.48 11.50
CA ILE A 47 -1.29 -6.18 11.87
C ILE A 47 -1.32 -5.96 13.39
N ASN A 48 -2.36 -6.43 14.07
CA ASN A 48 -2.45 -6.38 15.54
C ASN A 48 -1.37 -7.21 16.22
N LEU A 49 -1.02 -8.36 15.65
CA LEU A 49 0.07 -9.21 16.18
C LEU A 49 1.45 -8.67 15.74
N ALA A 50 1.58 -8.27 14.49
CA ALA A 50 2.81 -7.84 13.84
C ALA A 50 2.62 -6.48 13.14
N PRO A 51 2.67 -5.34 13.86
CA PRO A 51 2.41 -4.01 13.31
C PRO A 51 3.36 -3.57 12.20
N ASN A 52 4.53 -4.20 12.10
CA ASN A 52 5.56 -3.93 11.08
C ASN A 52 5.51 -4.90 9.89
N HIS A 53 4.44 -5.69 9.76
CA HIS A 53 4.24 -6.61 8.64
C HIS A 53 3.79 -5.82 7.39
N TYR A 54 4.76 -5.21 6.67
CA TYR A 54 4.49 -4.29 5.56
C TYR A 54 3.67 -4.91 4.43
N ILE A 55 3.83 -6.21 4.15
CA ILE A 55 3.04 -6.90 3.12
C ILE A 55 1.56 -6.97 3.51
N ALA A 56 1.25 -7.17 4.80
CA ALA A 56 -0.14 -7.15 5.26
C ALA A 56 -0.77 -5.76 5.10
N TRP A 57 -0.03 -4.70 5.42
CA TRP A 57 -0.48 -3.32 5.18
C TRP A 57 -0.74 -3.04 3.71
N TYR A 58 0.17 -3.47 2.84
CA TYR A 58 0.03 -3.30 1.39
C TYR A 58 -1.19 -4.06 0.83
N ASN A 59 -1.36 -5.33 1.19
CA ASN A 59 -2.48 -6.14 0.73
C ASN A 59 -3.82 -5.62 1.27
N LYS A 60 -3.85 -5.21 2.56
CA LYS A 60 -5.03 -4.55 3.15
C LYS A 60 -5.41 -3.30 2.36
N ALA A 61 -4.42 -2.47 2.01
CA ALA A 61 -4.67 -1.27 1.21
C ALA A 61 -5.29 -1.60 -0.15
N THR A 62 -4.78 -2.64 -0.82
CA THR A 62 -5.29 -3.08 -2.11
C THR A 62 -6.75 -3.56 -2.00
N ASP A 63 -7.08 -4.34 -0.98
CA ASP A 63 -8.45 -4.83 -0.75
C ASP A 63 -9.40 -3.69 -0.34
N LEU A 64 -8.95 -2.73 0.47
CA LEU A 64 -9.70 -1.51 0.78
C LEU A 64 -10.02 -0.69 -0.48
N ALA A 65 -9.06 -0.56 -1.39
CA ALA A 65 -9.28 0.11 -2.67
C ALA A 65 -10.34 -0.61 -3.52
N ARG A 66 -10.37 -1.95 -3.51
CA ARG A 66 -11.41 -2.76 -4.15
C ARG A 66 -12.80 -2.55 -3.53
N LEU A 67 -12.85 -2.18 -2.26
CA LEU A 67 -14.08 -1.80 -1.55
C LEU A 67 -14.43 -0.31 -1.70
N ASN A 68 -13.72 0.43 -2.55
CA ASN A 68 -13.84 1.89 -2.73
C ASN A 68 -13.57 2.71 -1.45
N LYS A 69 -12.86 2.15 -0.47
CA LYS A 69 -12.42 2.82 0.75
C LYS A 69 -11.05 3.46 0.52
N TYR A 70 -11.02 4.50 -0.32
CA TYR A 70 -9.79 5.06 -0.87
C TYR A 70 -8.91 5.75 0.18
N GLU A 71 -9.47 6.52 1.10
CA GLU A 71 -8.73 7.22 2.16
C GLU A 71 -8.05 6.21 3.10
N GLU A 72 -8.77 5.17 3.50
CA GLU A 72 -8.22 4.08 4.33
C GLU A 72 -7.13 3.31 3.57
N ALA A 73 -7.33 3.06 2.27
CA ALA A 73 -6.33 2.41 1.42
C ALA A 73 -5.03 3.23 1.35
N ILE A 74 -5.13 4.54 1.11
CA ILE A 74 -3.97 5.43 1.05
C ILE A 74 -3.22 5.45 2.39
N ALA A 75 -3.94 5.49 3.52
CA ALA A 75 -3.33 5.42 4.84
C ALA A 75 -2.52 4.12 5.02
N CYS A 76 -3.06 2.98 4.59
CA CYS A 76 -2.37 1.68 4.66
C CYS A 76 -1.16 1.62 3.71
N TYR A 77 -1.26 2.15 2.48
CA TYR A 77 -0.10 2.27 1.59
C TYR A 77 1.00 3.13 2.20
N ASN A 78 0.66 4.24 2.85
CA ASN A 78 1.64 5.09 3.51
C ASN A 78 2.41 4.35 4.61
N VAL A 79 1.73 3.51 5.39
CA VAL A 79 2.39 2.66 6.40
C VAL A 79 3.31 1.63 5.74
N ALA A 80 2.84 0.94 4.69
CA ALA A 80 3.64 -0.03 3.96
C ALA A 80 4.91 0.60 3.36
N ILE A 81 4.79 1.78 2.74
CA ILE A 81 5.92 2.55 2.18
C ILE A 81 6.90 2.95 3.29
N LYS A 82 6.41 3.41 4.45
CA LYS A 82 7.27 3.78 5.57
C LYS A 82 8.06 2.59 6.12
N LEU A 83 7.43 1.42 6.18
CA LEU A 83 8.05 0.19 6.67
C LEU A 83 9.01 -0.44 5.66
N HIS A 84 8.69 -0.34 4.37
CA HIS A 84 9.48 -0.90 3.27
C HIS A 84 9.51 0.05 2.06
N PRO A 85 10.41 1.05 2.07
CA PRO A 85 10.38 2.18 1.13
C PRO A 85 10.92 1.86 -0.27
N THR A 86 11.43 0.65 -0.51
CA THR A 86 12.17 0.30 -1.75
C THR A 86 11.31 -0.38 -2.82
N ASP A 87 10.04 -0.66 -2.54
CA ASP A 87 9.15 -1.31 -3.50
C ASP A 87 8.34 -0.27 -4.30
N SER A 88 8.65 -0.19 -5.60
CA SER A 88 7.99 0.75 -6.53
C SER A 88 6.49 0.49 -6.67
N SER A 89 6.04 -0.75 -6.46
CA SER A 89 4.62 -1.11 -6.61
C SER A 89 3.74 -0.44 -5.57
N TYR A 90 4.25 -0.16 -4.37
CA TYR A 90 3.49 0.53 -3.33
C TYR A 90 3.13 1.96 -3.74
N TRP A 91 4.10 2.66 -4.31
CA TRP A 91 3.89 3.99 -4.87
C TRP A 91 2.96 3.98 -6.07
N THR A 92 3.14 3.01 -6.99
CA THR A 92 2.27 2.86 -8.15
C THR A 92 0.81 2.66 -7.73
N ASN A 93 0.55 1.73 -6.83
CA ASN A 93 -0.83 1.43 -6.41
C ASN A 93 -1.47 2.58 -5.63
N LYS A 94 -0.70 3.27 -4.78
CA LYS A 94 -1.16 4.52 -4.15
C LYS A 94 -1.53 5.57 -5.19
N GLY A 95 -0.71 5.75 -6.22
CA GLY A 95 -0.98 6.66 -7.34
C GLY A 95 -2.27 6.31 -8.08
N LEU A 96 -2.52 5.03 -8.35
CA LEU A 96 -3.75 4.56 -8.98
C LEU A 96 -5.00 4.88 -8.13
N VAL A 97 -4.93 4.70 -6.82
CA VAL A 97 -6.04 5.08 -5.91
C VAL A 97 -6.28 6.59 -5.93
N LEU A 98 -5.23 7.39 -5.92
CA LEU A 98 -5.34 8.85 -6.05
C LEU A 98 -5.97 9.29 -7.38
N LEU A 99 -5.70 8.57 -8.48
CA LEU A 99 -6.40 8.79 -9.76
C LEU A 99 -7.91 8.55 -9.65
N LEU A 100 -8.33 7.49 -8.96
CA LEU A 100 -9.74 7.21 -8.73
C LEU A 100 -10.43 8.33 -7.94
N GLN A 101 -9.68 9.01 -7.06
CA GLN A 101 -10.14 10.19 -6.34
C GLN A 101 -10.00 11.52 -7.13
N ARG A 102 -9.51 11.47 -8.36
CA ARG A 102 -9.21 12.63 -9.20
C ARG A 102 -8.13 13.58 -8.61
N GLU A 103 -7.31 13.05 -7.72
CA GLU A 103 -6.18 13.76 -7.12
C GLU A 103 -4.94 13.69 -8.04
N TYR A 104 -5.07 14.27 -9.23
CA TYR A 104 -4.13 14.07 -10.34
C TYR A 104 -2.69 14.48 -10.01
N THR A 105 -2.49 15.62 -9.37
CA THR A 105 -1.14 16.11 -9.01
C THR A 105 -0.46 15.16 -8.03
N LYS A 106 -1.19 14.68 -7.02
CA LYS A 106 -0.68 13.72 -6.04
C LYS A 106 -0.39 12.36 -6.69
N ALA A 107 -1.24 11.93 -7.62
CA ALA A 107 -1.05 10.69 -8.37
C ALA A 107 0.24 10.73 -9.19
N VAL A 108 0.49 11.83 -9.94
CA VAL A 108 1.74 12.02 -10.70
C VAL A 108 2.95 11.97 -9.78
N ALA A 109 2.90 12.62 -8.61
CA ALA A 109 4.00 12.57 -7.64
C ALA A 109 4.30 11.14 -7.18
N CYS A 110 3.26 10.31 -6.97
CA CYS A 110 3.44 8.89 -6.63
C CYS A 110 4.07 8.10 -7.77
N PHE A 111 3.65 8.33 -9.01
CA PHE A 111 4.27 7.68 -10.17
C PHE A 111 5.72 8.12 -10.36
N ASP A 112 6.05 9.38 -10.08
CA ASP A 112 7.43 9.86 -10.10
C ASP A 112 8.29 9.14 -9.06
N GLU A 113 7.80 8.96 -7.82
CA GLU A 113 8.51 8.19 -6.79
C GLU A 113 8.67 6.71 -7.19
N SER A 114 7.63 6.10 -7.76
CA SER A 114 7.72 4.74 -8.29
C SER A 114 8.81 4.61 -9.34
N LEU A 115 8.89 5.56 -10.28
CA LEU A 115 9.87 5.56 -11.38
C LEU A 115 11.30 5.88 -10.93
N LYS A 116 11.48 6.56 -9.79
CA LYS A 116 12.81 6.70 -9.15
C LYS A 116 13.32 5.36 -8.64
N LEU A 117 12.42 4.53 -8.09
CA LEU A 117 12.76 3.20 -7.57
C LEU A 117 12.91 2.16 -8.69
N ASP A 118 12.02 2.19 -9.67
CA ASP A 118 12.03 1.32 -10.84
C ASP A 118 11.74 2.11 -12.12
N PRO A 119 12.77 2.57 -12.85
CA PRO A 119 12.59 3.31 -14.11
C PRO A 119 11.87 2.53 -15.20
N LEU A 120 11.75 1.21 -15.08
CA LEU A 120 11.10 0.34 -16.06
C LEU A 120 9.66 -0.01 -15.70
N ASN A 121 9.13 0.53 -14.60
CA ASN A 121 7.74 0.30 -14.20
C ASN A 121 6.76 0.83 -15.26
N LYS A 122 6.25 -0.10 -16.08
CA LYS A 122 5.37 0.24 -17.21
C LYS A 122 4.07 0.90 -16.76
N THR A 123 3.48 0.41 -15.68
CA THR A 123 2.22 0.95 -15.14
C THR A 123 2.39 2.41 -14.71
N ALA A 124 3.42 2.71 -13.95
CA ALA A 124 3.70 4.07 -13.51
C ALA A 124 3.98 5.00 -14.70
N LYS A 125 4.77 4.56 -15.69
CA LYS A 125 5.01 5.33 -16.94
C LYS A 125 3.72 5.66 -17.68
N THR A 126 2.88 4.64 -17.91
CA THR A 126 1.64 4.78 -18.69
C THR A 126 0.68 5.75 -18.02
N TYR A 127 0.38 5.54 -16.74
CA TYR A 127 -0.58 6.39 -16.03
C TYR A 127 -0.06 7.81 -15.79
N ARG A 128 1.25 7.97 -15.53
CA ARG A 128 1.86 9.30 -15.43
C ARG A 128 1.71 10.09 -16.72
N ALA A 129 2.00 9.47 -17.88
CA ALA A 129 1.85 10.10 -19.19
C ALA A 129 0.39 10.46 -19.47
N LEU A 130 -0.53 9.53 -19.26
CA LEU A 130 -1.96 9.73 -19.47
C LEU A 130 -2.51 10.90 -18.65
N VAL A 131 -2.10 11.03 -17.38
CA VAL A 131 -2.54 12.14 -16.52
C VAL A 131 -1.98 13.47 -17.01
N LYS A 132 -0.70 13.51 -17.41
CA LYS A 132 -0.06 14.73 -17.90
C LYS A 132 -0.66 15.21 -19.21
N GLU A 133 -0.98 14.32 -20.14
CA GLU A 133 -1.67 14.64 -21.39
C GLU A 133 -3.05 15.24 -21.12
N ASN A 134 -3.87 14.59 -20.30
CA ASN A 134 -5.21 15.08 -19.98
C ASN A 134 -5.22 16.41 -19.20
N GLN A 135 -4.19 16.70 -18.41
CA GLN A 135 -4.03 18.01 -17.77
C GLN A 135 -3.56 19.09 -18.75
N GLY A 136 -2.83 18.70 -19.81
CA GLY A 136 -2.38 19.60 -20.87
C GLY A 136 -3.56 20.12 -21.72
N ASP A 137 -4.49 19.24 -22.05
CA ASP A 137 -5.66 19.59 -22.88
C ASP A 137 -6.67 20.49 -22.17
N ASN A 138 -6.73 20.45 -20.82
CA ASN A 138 -7.58 21.35 -20.02
C ASN A 138 -7.05 22.79 -19.89
N LYS A 139 -5.88 23.10 -20.43
CA LYS A 139 -5.33 24.47 -20.42
C LYS A 139 -5.94 25.39 -21.49
N PHE A 140 -6.78 24.86 -22.37
CA PHE A 140 -7.37 25.59 -23.49
C PHE A 140 -8.90 25.67 -23.49
N VAL A 141 -9.53 25.40 -22.35
CA VAL A 141 -10.98 25.59 -22.17
C VAL A 141 -11.24 26.78 -21.29
#